data_7dab92cffceaa25a337a711a9199aae3
#
_entry.id   7dab92cffceaa25a337a711a9199aae3
#
_cell.length_a   1.000
_cell.length_b   1.000
_cell.length_c   1.000
_cell.angle_alpha   90.00
_cell.angle_beta   90.00
_cell.angle_gamma   90.00
#
_symmetry.space_group_name_H-M   'P 1'
#
loop_
_entity.id
_entity.type
_entity.pdbx_description
1 polymer ?
#
loop_
_entity_poly.entity_id
_entity_poly.type
_entity_poly.pdbx_seq_one_letter_code
_entity_poly.pdbx_strand_id
1 'polypeptide(L)'
;MASFDQKLRTLCLMEILLERTDDTHMLNASELCTILDQEYGISTDRRTIYTEMEILEKFGLDIQQKKGKNPKTENETVYYNVDYIHTAIYENKEIKFHYAEWTVKKELKLKKDGAFYVVSPWALTWDDENYYLVAYDAAAGIIKHYRVDKMQNTEILETDRKGEDSFRNFDLAAFAKKTFGMYGGVDAEVTLECKNELAGVIIDRFGHDVWMIPQGEDYFKTRVLVSVSPQFFGWVTGIGSGMKIMGPDNVKAEYKAYLQDVLENY
;
A
#
# COMPACT_ATOMS: atom_id res chain seq x y z
N MET A 1 -18.00 15.76 -31.38
CA MET A 1 -17.20 14.52 -31.24
C MET A 1 -15.73 14.91 -31.32
N ALA A 2 -14.90 14.51 -30.38
CA ALA A 2 -13.45 14.71 -30.47
C ALA A 2 -12.91 13.98 -31.70
N SER A 3 -12.00 14.59 -32.47
CA SER A 3 -11.35 13.96 -33.61
C SER A 3 -10.51 12.77 -33.16
N PHE A 4 -10.20 11.84 -34.07
CA PHE A 4 -9.31 10.72 -33.79
C PHE A 4 -7.96 11.20 -33.25
N ASP A 5 -7.40 12.25 -33.86
CA ASP A 5 -6.13 12.86 -33.46
C ASP A 5 -6.17 13.45 -32.04
N GLN A 6 -7.31 13.99 -31.61
CA GLN A 6 -7.48 14.51 -30.26
C GLN A 6 -7.42 13.39 -29.21
N LYS A 7 -8.09 12.26 -29.47
CA LYS A 7 -8.07 11.10 -28.55
C LYS A 7 -6.67 10.49 -28.47
N LEU A 8 -6.01 10.36 -29.62
CA LEU A 8 -4.65 9.83 -29.69
C LEU A 8 -3.68 10.74 -28.93
N ARG A 9 -3.80 12.05 -29.09
CA ARG A 9 -2.95 13.02 -28.37
C ARG A 9 -3.08 12.91 -26.85
N THR A 10 -4.31 12.79 -26.32
CA THR A 10 -4.53 12.62 -24.88
C THR A 10 -3.86 11.36 -24.37
N LEU A 11 -3.94 10.23 -25.11
CA LEU A 11 -3.30 8.96 -24.73
C LEU A 11 -1.78 9.05 -24.80
N CYS A 12 -1.22 9.64 -25.86
CA CYS A 12 0.22 9.84 -25.97
C CYS A 12 0.75 10.78 -24.87
N LEU A 13 0.00 11.85 -24.55
CA LEU A 13 0.37 12.74 -23.45
C LEU A 13 0.36 12.01 -22.11
N MET A 14 -0.62 11.13 -21.87
CA MET A 14 -0.68 10.30 -20.69
C MET A 14 0.55 9.38 -20.59
N GLU A 15 0.91 8.70 -21.66
CA GLU A 15 2.09 7.84 -21.76
C GLU A 15 3.38 8.63 -21.46
N ILE A 16 3.57 9.79 -22.11
CA ILE A 16 4.74 10.63 -21.88
C ILE A 16 4.83 11.07 -20.41
N LEU A 17 3.72 11.50 -19.82
CA LEU A 17 3.69 11.90 -18.41
C LEU A 17 4.04 10.73 -17.50
N LEU A 18 3.48 9.55 -17.74
CA LEU A 18 3.72 8.37 -16.92
C LEU A 18 5.15 7.80 -17.09
N GLU A 19 5.74 7.87 -18.27
CA GLU A 19 7.03 7.26 -18.56
C GLU A 19 8.23 8.18 -18.37
N ARG A 20 8.02 9.52 -18.46
CA ARG A 20 9.14 10.47 -18.56
C ARG A 20 9.12 11.59 -17.54
N THR A 21 8.12 11.60 -16.64
CA THR A 21 8.11 12.58 -15.57
C THR A 21 8.12 11.89 -14.19
N ASP A 22 8.93 12.40 -13.27
CA ASP A 22 9.05 11.94 -11.89
C ASP A 22 9.38 13.11 -10.94
N ASP A 23 9.65 12.81 -9.68
CA ASP A 23 10.01 13.81 -8.67
C ASP A 23 11.24 14.64 -9.02
N THR A 24 12.10 14.11 -9.88
CA THR A 24 13.37 14.73 -10.30
C THR A 24 13.36 15.19 -11.75
N HIS A 25 12.58 14.56 -12.60
CA HIS A 25 12.44 14.85 -14.01
C HIS A 25 11.06 15.41 -14.32
N MET A 26 11.01 16.67 -14.63
CA MET A 26 9.76 17.37 -14.98
C MET A 26 9.85 17.84 -16.42
N LEU A 27 8.73 17.73 -17.14
CA LEU A 27 8.61 18.25 -18.50
C LEU A 27 7.74 19.52 -18.50
N ASN A 28 8.18 20.55 -19.18
CA ASN A 28 7.36 21.72 -19.41
C ASN A 28 6.45 21.55 -20.64
N ALA A 29 5.39 22.36 -20.74
CA ALA A 29 4.44 22.25 -21.84
C ALA A 29 5.08 22.40 -23.26
N SER A 30 6.22 23.08 -23.38
CA SER A 30 6.95 23.17 -24.65
C SER A 30 7.69 21.91 -25.01
N GLU A 31 8.30 21.27 -24.02
CA GLU A 31 8.94 19.95 -24.16
C GLU A 31 7.93 18.89 -24.52
N LEU A 32 6.75 18.89 -23.87
CA LEU A 32 5.64 17.98 -24.19
C LEU A 32 5.15 18.19 -25.65
N CYS A 33 5.02 19.44 -26.12
CA CYS A 33 4.70 19.71 -27.52
C CYS A 33 5.78 19.15 -28.47
N THR A 34 7.06 19.31 -28.11
CA THR A 34 8.18 18.84 -28.94
C THR A 34 8.21 17.31 -29.02
N ILE A 35 8.02 16.62 -27.91
CA ILE A 35 7.97 15.15 -27.87
C ILE A 35 6.80 14.61 -28.69
N LEU A 36 5.60 15.19 -28.52
CA LEU A 36 4.42 14.80 -29.29
C LEU A 36 4.61 14.97 -30.80
N ASP A 37 5.25 16.07 -31.22
CA ASP A 37 5.53 16.33 -32.63
C ASP A 37 6.61 15.37 -33.19
N GLN A 38 7.72 15.21 -32.49
CA GLN A 38 8.86 14.44 -32.97
C GLN A 38 8.65 12.93 -32.93
N GLU A 39 8.03 12.41 -31.89
CA GLU A 39 7.94 10.95 -31.68
C GLU A 39 6.58 10.38 -32.12
N TYR A 40 5.51 11.16 -31.99
CA TYR A 40 4.15 10.71 -32.32
C TYR A 40 3.57 11.38 -33.58
N GLY A 41 4.29 12.37 -34.15
CA GLY A 41 3.81 13.11 -35.33
C GLY A 41 2.58 13.99 -35.04
N ILE A 42 2.36 14.36 -33.78
CA ILE A 42 1.18 15.11 -33.32
C ILE A 42 1.59 16.54 -33.01
N SER A 43 1.38 17.45 -33.96
CA SER A 43 1.62 18.89 -33.76
C SER A 43 0.55 19.50 -32.86
N THR A 44 0.94 20.20 -31.80
CA THR A 44 0.05 20.80 -30.81
C THR A 44 0.67 22.05 -30.19
N ASP A 45 -0.15 22.81 -29.47
CA ASP A 45 0.27 24.02 -28.77
C ASP A 45 0.12 23.87 -27.24
N ARG A 46 0.80 24.76 -26.49
CA ARG A 46 0.81 24.73 -25.02
C ARG A 46 -0.58 24.81 -24.38
N ARG A 47 -1.50 25.58 -24.99
CA ARG A 47 -2.86 25.76 -24.46
C ARG A 47 -3.61 24.44 -24.54
N THR A 48 -3.45 23.73 -25.65
CA THR A 48 -4.02 22.40 -25.86
C THR A 48 -3.46 21.40 -24.86
N ILE A 49 -2.13 21.42 -24.59
CA ILE A 49 -1.52 20.57 -23.54
C ILE A 49 -2.17 20.77 -22.18
N TYR A 50 -2.36 22.01 -21.74
CA TYR A 50 -3.02 22.27 -20.45
C TYR A 50 -4.48 21.76 -20.42
N THR A 51 -5.21 21.89 -21.53
CA THR A 51 -6.58 21.36 -21.63
C THR A 51 -6.61 19.83 -21.55
N GLU A 52 -5.65 19.16 -22.20
CA GLU A 52 -5.54 17.71 -22.16
C GLU A 52 -5.13 17.22 -20.75
N MET A 53 -4.26 17.96 -20.05
CA MET A 53 -3.88 17.67 -18.66
C MET A 53 -5.10 17.76 -17.72
N GLU A 54 -5.96 18.77 -17.87
CA GLU A 54 -7.22 18.85 -17.11
C GLU A 54 -8.15 17.64 -17.38
N ILE A 55 -8.13 17.09 -18.59
CA ILE A 55 -8.88 15.87 -18.93
C ILE A 55 -8.28 14.67 -18.21
N LEU A 56 -6.95 14.55 -18.20
CA LEU A 56 -6.25 13.47 -17.53
C LEU A 56 -6.40 13.54 -16.00
N GLU A 57 -6.40 14.74 -15.41
CA GLU A 57 -6.72 14.93 -13.99
C GLU A 57 -8.15 14.46 -13.65
N LYS A 58 -9.13 14.79 -14.50
CA LYS A 58 -10.52 14.31 -14.35
C LYS A 58 -10.65 12.80 -14.57
N PHE A 59 -9.77 12.21 -15.34
CA PHE A 59 -9.68 10.76 -15.52
C PHE A 59 -9.09 10.05 -14.30
N GLY A 60 -8.39 10.81 -13.42
CA GLY A 60 -7.83 10.29 -12.17
C GLY A 60 -6.31 10.30 -12.09
N LEU A 61 -5.62 10.92 -13.09
CA LEU A 61 -4.19 11.17 -12.97
C LEU A 61 -3.96 12.38 -12.03
N ASP A 62 -3.09 12.19 -11.05
CA ASP A 62 -2.66 13.29 -10.18
C ASP A 62 -1.49 14.04 -10.82
N ILE A 63 -1.82 15.11 -11.57
CA ILE A 63 -0.83 15.93 -12.28
C ILE A 63 -0.45 17.14 -11.44
N GLN A 64 0.77 17.14 -10.90
CA GLN A 64 1.27 18.25 -10.10
C GLN A 64 2.00 19.29 -10.93
N GLN A 65 1.56 20.55 -10.80
CA GLN A 65 2.21 21.70 -11.43
C GLN A 65 2.94 22.54 -10.38
N LYS A 66 4.26 22.65 -10.49
CA LYS A 66 5.00 23.66 -9.72
C LYS A 66 4.86 25.02 -10.43
N LYS A 67 4.47 26.05 -9.71
CA LYS A 67 4.33 27.43 -10.20
C LYS A 67 5.64 27.87 -10.88
N GLY A 68 5.60 28.04 -12.22
CA GLY A 68 6.77 28.40 -13.04
C GLY A 68 7.71 27.24 -13.40
N LYS A 69 7.31 25.99 -13.19
CA LYS A 69 8.06 24.76 -13.53
C LYS A 69 7.11 23.64 -13.97
N ASN A 70 7.64 22.51 -14.26
CA ASN A 70 7.14 21.38 -15.02
C ASN A 70 6.01 20.56 -14.35
N PRO A 71 5.01 20.05 -15.07
CA PRO A 71 3.98 19.17 -14.54
C PRO A 71 4.54 17.78 -14.16
N LYS A 72 3.91 17.14 -13.19
CA LYS A 72 4.30 15.85 -12.67
C LYS A 72 3.06 15.12 -12.09
N THR A 73 3.06 13.79 -12.07
CA THR A 73 2.02 12.98 -11.43
C THR A 73 2.48 12.43 -10.06
N GLU A 74 1.65 12.53 -9.01
CA GLU A 74 1.98 11.96 -7.68
C GLU A 74 1.92 10.43 -7.66
N ASN A 75 1.07 9.81 -8.48
CA ASN A 75 0.93 8.36 -8.57
C ASN A 75 2.12 7.65 -9.23
N GLU A 76 3.01 8.40 -9.84
CA GLU A 76 4.12 7.91 -10.62
C GLU A 76 5.13 7.14 -9.76
N THR A 77 5.45 7.65 -8.57
CA THR A 77 6.37 6.98 -7.64
C THR A 77 5.88 5.59 -7.25
N VAL A 78 4.56 5.42 -7.05
CA VAL A 78 3.96 4.11 -6.74
C VAL A 78 4.07 3.17 -7.93
N TYR A 79 3.75 3.65 -9.13
CA TYR A 79 3.82 2.86 -10.36
C TYR A 79 5.24 2.32 -10.61
N TYR A 80 6.25 3.19 -10.60
CA TYR A 80 7.64 2.76 -10.79
C TYR A 80 8.15 1.87 -9.67
N ASN A 81 7.80 2.16 -8.43
CA ASN A 81 8.19 1.29 -7.31
C ASN A 81 7.58 -0.11 -7.46
N VAL A 82 6.32 -0.22 -7.89
CA VAL A 82 5.68 -1.51 -8.17
C VAL A 82 6.43 -2.25 -9.28
N ASP A 83 6.80 -1.57 -10.37
CA ASP A 83 7.55 -2.15 -11.48
C ASP A 83 8.96 -2.61 -11.06
N TYR A 84 9.73 -1.75 -10.36
CA TYR A 84 11.02 -2.13 -9.79
C TYR A 84 10.93 -3.35 -8.86
N ILE A 85 9.90 -3.40 -8.00
CA ILE A 85 9.68 -4.52 -7.10
C ILE A 85 9.38 -5.80 -7.88
N HIS A 86 8.50 -5.74 -8.89
CA HIS A 86 8.18 -6.89 -9.73
C HIS A 86 9.40 -7.38 -10.49
N THR A 87 10.16 -6.48 -11.10
CA THR A 87 11.39 -6.81 -11.81
C THR A 87 12.42 -7.46 -10.88
N ALA A 88 12.64 -6.89 -9.72
CA ALA A 88 13.57 -7.43 -8.73
C ALA A 88 13.14 -8.83 -8.21
N ILE A 89 11.82 -9.06 -8.05
CA ILE A 89 11.28 -10.38 -7.71
C ILE A 89 11.54 -11.36 -8.84
N TYR A 90 11.28 -10.98 -10.08
CA TYR A 90 11.49 -11.82 -11.25
C TYR A 90 12.96 -12.17 -11.48
N GLU A 91 13.85 -11.19 -11.35
CA GLU A 91 15.30 -11.34 -11.55
C GLU A 91 16.03 -11.90 -10.33
N ASN A 92 15.32 -12.19 -9.23
CA ASN A 92 15.87 -12.68 -7.97
C ASN A 92 16.89 -11.70 -7.33
N LYS A 93 16.61 -10.38 -7.36
CA LYS A 93 17.52 -9.34 -6.89
C LYS A 93 17.04 -8.61 -5.64
N GLU A 94 17.98 -8.11 -4.82
CA GLU A 94 17.69 -7.17 -3.74
C GLU A 94 17.37 -5.78 -4.32
N ILE A 95 16.67 -4.99 -3.55
CA ILE A 95 16.42 -3.58 -3.85
C ILE A 95 16.94 -2.68 -2.72
N LYS A 96 17.27 -1.44 -3.06
CA LYS A 96 17.50 -0.36 -2.09
C LYS A 96 16.55 0.79 -2.34
N PHE A 97 16.15 1.48 -1.29
CA PHE A 97 15.31 2.67 -1.37
C PHE A 97 15.47 3.53 -0.12
N HIS A 98 15.10 4.80 -0.19
CA HIS A 98 14.83 5.62 0.98
C HIS A 98 13.39 5.42 1.43
N TYR A 99 13.16 5.41 2.74
CA TYR A 99 11.80 5.29 3.28
C TYR A 99 11.40 6.56 3.98
N ALA A 100 10.23 7.10 3.62
CA ALA A 100 9.75 8.37 4.15
C ALA A 100 8.54 8.20 5.09
N GLU A 101 8.26 9.23 5.87
CA GLU A 101 7.04 9.38 6.68
C GLU A 101 6.48 10.79 6.54
N TRP A 102 5.17 10.89 6.65
CA TRP A 102 4.49 12.18 6.63
C TRP A 102 4.75 12.95 7.94
N THR A 103 5.09 14.22 7.81
CA THR A 103 5.13 15.15 8.94
C THR A 103 3.75 15.80 9.13
N VAL A 104 3.55 16.47 10.29
CA VAL A 104 2.35 17.28 10.55
C VAL A 104 2.19 18.46 9.57
N LYS A 105 3.26 18.83 8.86
CA LYS A 105 3.24 19.84 7.80
C LYS A 105 2.84 19.30 6.44
N LYS A 106 2.47 18.00 6.35
CA LYS A 106 2.17 17.30 5.10
C LYS A 106 3.36 17.24 4.14
N GLU A 107 4.56 17.12 4.68
CA GLU A 107 5.82 16.94 3.94
C GLU A 107 6.35 15.54 4.21
N LEU A 108 6.92 14.90 3.19
CA LEU A 108 7.62 13.62 3.36
C LEU A 108 9.01 13.86 3.94
N LYS A 109 9.29 13.23 5.08
CA LYS A 109 10.59 13.24 5.72
C LYS A 109 11.21 11.86 5.66
N LEU A 110 12.46 11.78 5.18
CA LEU A 110 13.20 10.51 5.14
C LEU A 110 13.47 9.99 6.55
N LYS A 111 13.23 8.71 6.74
CA LYS A 111 13.58 7.97 7.97
C LYS A 111 15.08 7.65 7.99
N LYS A 112 15.61 7.33 9.17
CA LYS A 112 17.02 6.98 9.40
C LYS A 112 17.99 8.02 8.81
N ASP A 113 17.67 9.30 8.96
CA ASP A 113 18.50 10.40 8.44
C ASP A 113 18.83 10.25 6.93
N GLY A 114 17.93 9.69 6.16
CA GLY A 114 18.10 9.46 4.73
C GLY A 114 18.94 8.23 4.36
N ALA A 115 19.22 7.32 5.30
CA ALA A 115 19.91 6.09 4.96
C ALA A 115 19.05 5.17 4.07
N PHE A 116 19.69 4.45 3.15
CA PHE A 116 19.03 3.44 2.34
C PHE A 116 18.59 2.22 3.18
N TYR A 117 17.41 1.73 2.86
CA TYR A 117 16.95 0.40 3.22
C TYR A 117 17.36 -0.56 2.11
N VAL A 118 18.02 -1.65 2.47
CA VAL A 118 18.38 -2.73 1.53
C VAL A 118 17.61 -3.97 1.96
N VAL A 119 16.76 -4.49 1.08
CA VAL A 119 15.88 -5.61 1.39
C VAL A 119 15.72 -6.54 0.19
N SER A 120 15.35 -7.78 0.48
CA SER A 120 15.01 -8.79 -0.52
C SER A 120 13.49 -8.79 -0.74
N PRO A 121 12.96 -8.30 -1.88
CA PRO A 121 11.53 -8.25 -2.15
C PRO A 121 10.99 -9.65 -2.42
N TRP A 122 9.88 -10.04 -1.80
CA TRP A 122 9.28 -11.37 -1.98
C TRP A 122 7.85 -11.32 -2.50
N ALA A 123 7.06 -10.34 -2.09
CA ALA A 123 5.69 -10.19 -2.56
C ALA A 123 5.23 -8.74 -2.51
N LEU A 124 4.25 -8.42 -3.33
CA LEU A 124 3.41 -7.24 -3.22
C LEU A 124 2.02 -7.67 -2.74
N THR A 125 1.45 -6.92 -1.83
CA THR A 125 0.07 -7.11 -1.37
C THR A 125 -0.66 -5.77 -1.34
N TRP A 126 -1.98 -5.84 -1.36
CA TRP A 126 -2.86 -4.68 -1.26
C TRP A 126 -3.64 -4.76 0.04
N ASP A 127 -3.63 -3.69 0.83
CA ASP A 127 -4.42 -3.57 2.05
C ASP A 127 -4.74 -2.08 2.30
N ASP A 128 -5.99 -1.80 2.69
CA ASP A 128 -6.47 -0.46 3.02
C ASP A 128 -6.00 0.62 2.01
N GLU A 129 -6.36 0.40 0.73
CA GLU A 129 -6.07 1.30 -0.41
C GLU A 129 -4.58 1.57 -0.70
N ASN A 130 -3.67 0.74 -0.17
CA ASN A 130 -2.24 0.90 -0.38
C ASN A 130 -1.55 -0.39 -0.83
N TYR A 131 -0.53 -0.24 -1.68
CA TYR A 131 0.41 -1.32 -1.95
C TYR A 131 1.43 -1.45 -0.83
N TYR A 132 1.70 -2.70 -0.45
CA TYR A 132 2.73 -3.05 0.52
C TYR A 132 3.72 -4.04 -0.08
N LEU A 133 4.99 -3.70 0.00
CA LEU A 133 6.08 -4.62 -0.24
C LEU A 133 6.27 -5.51 0.99
N VAL A 134 6.21 -6.83 0.80
CA VAL A 134 6.64 -7.82 1.80
C VAL A 134 8.07 -8.24 1.45
N ALA A 135 9.01 -7.95 2.32
CA ALA A 135 10.43 -8.15 2.06
C ALA A 135 11.18 -8.73 3.26
N TYR A 136 12.26 -9.44 3.00
CA TYR A 136 13.20 -9.88 4.03
C TYR A 136 14.27 -8.82 4.25
N ASP A 137 14.38 -8.36 5.48
CA ASP A 137 15.46 -7.47 5.93
C ASP A 137 16.57 -8.35 6.51
N ALA A 138 17.63 -8.56 5.72
CA ALA A 138 18.74 -9.43 6.12
C ALA A 138 19.54 -8.88 7.31
N ALA A 139 19.57 -7.56 7.51
CA ALA A 139 20.25 -6.94 8.64
C ALA A 139 19.50 -7.21 9.97
N ALA A 140 18.17 -7.28 9.92
CA ALA A 140 17.33 -7.59 11.08
C ALA A 140 16.99 -9.08 11.19
N GLY A 141 17.17 -9.87 10.12
CA GLY A 141 16.81 -11.30 10.08
C GLY A 141 15.31 -11.57 10.10
N ILE A 142 14.47 -10.63 9.68
CA ILE A 142 13.02 -10.72 9.76
C ILE A 142 12.32 -10.25 8.49
N ILE A 143 11.08 -10.70 8.30
CA ILE A 143 10.17 -10.19 7.27
C ILE A 143 9.61 -8.83 7.73
N LYS A 144 9.64 -7.85 6.86
CA LYS A 144 9.09 -6.51 7.06
C LYS A 144 8.15 -6.12 5.93
N HIS A 145 7.30 -5.14 6.22
CA HIS A 145 6.38 -4.54 5.25
C HIS A 145 6.71 -3.08 5.07
N TYR A 146 6.64 -2.62 3.82
CA TYR A 146 6.88 -1.23 3.47
C TYR A 146 5.75 -0.75 2.57
N ARG A 147 5.13 0.35 2.91
CA ARG A 147 4.18 1.01 2.01
C ARG A 147 4.93 1.52 0.79
N VAL A 148 4.46 1.17 -0.38
CA VAL A 148 5.15 1.46 -1.65
C VAL A 148 5.13 2.96 -1.97
N ASP A 149 4.08 3.69 -1.59
CA ASP A 149 3.96 5.14 -1.73
C ASP A 149 4.96 5.95 -0.89
N LYS A 150 5.59 5.31 0.12
CA LYS A 150 6.62 5.92 0.99
C LYS A 150 8.04 5.57 0.60
N MET A 151 8.22 4.76 -0.44
CA MET A 151 9.52 4.39 -0.97
C MET A 151 9.97 5.46 -1.98
N GLN A 152 11.20 5.92 -1.86
CA GLN A 152 11.79 6.92 -2.76
C GLN A 152 13.15 6.44 -3.28
N ASN A 153 13.47 6.79 -4.52
CA ASN A 153 14.73 6.43 -5.16
C ASN A 153 15.01 4.91 -5.09
N THR A 154 14.00 4.12 -5.48
CA THR A 154 14.11 2.66 -5.52
C THR A 154 15.03 2.24 -6.65
N GLU A 155 16.00 1.39 -6.34
CA GLU A 155 16.95 0.81 -7.31
C GLU A 155 17.06 -0.70 -7.10
N ILE A 156 17.19 -1.45 -8.20
CA ILE A 156 17.50 -2.88 -8.18
C ILE A 156 19.01 -3.05 -8.03
N LEU A 157 19.42 -3.94 -7.15
CA LEU A 157 20.83 -4.25 -6.91
C LEU A 157 21.27 -5.48 -7.70
N GLU A 158 22.56 -5.63 -7.92
CA GLU A 158 23.13 -6.84 -8.55
C GLU A 158 23.14 -8.05 -7.60
N THR A 159 22.94 -7.83 -6.30
CA THR A 159 22.95 -8.87 -5.27
C THR A 159 21.66 -9.69 -5.30
N ASP A 160 21.79 -11.01 -5.16
CA ASP A 160 20.66 -11.92 -5.12
C ASP A 160 19.87 -11.81 -3.81
N ARG A 161 18.54 -12.05 -3.91
CA ARG A 161 17.64 -12.03 -2.74
C ARG A 161 18.08 -13.04 -1.69
N LYS A 162 17.82 -12.69 -0.45
CA LYS A 162 18.03 -13.52 0.76
C LYS A 162 16.69 -13.85 1.42
N GLY A 163 16.70 -14.79 2.35
CA GLY A 163 15.54 -15.13 3.16
C GLY A 163 14.60 -16.15 2.50
N GLU A 164 15.05 -16.92 1.50
CA GLU A 164 14.26 -17.97 0.85
C GLU A 164 13.63 -18.94 1.85
N ASP A 165 14.39 -19.39 2.85
CA ASP A 165 13.89 -20.30 3.88
C ASP A 165 12.75 -19.70 4.71
N SER A 166 12.78 -18.37 4.92
CA SER A 166 11.71 -17.65 5.63
C SER A 166 10.43 -17.56 4.81
N PHE A 167 10.54 -17.59 3.47
CA PHE A 167 9.41 -17.49 2.54
C PHE A 167 8.94 -18.83 1.98
N ARG A 168 9.72 -19.90 2.09
CA ARG A 168 9.35 -21.23 1.56
C ARG A 168 8.00 -21.73 2.07
N ASN A 169 7.67 -21.41 3.33
CA ASN A 169 6.40 -21.76 3.97
C ASN A 169 5.56 -20.52 4.32
N PHE A 170 5.86 -19.37 3.74
CA PHE A 170 5.14 -18.14 4.00
C PHE A 170 3.87 -18.07 3.14
N ASP A 171 2.73 -18.16 3.81
CA ASP A 171 1.43 -17.97 3.17
C ASP A 171 1.04 -16.48 3.23
N LEU A 172 1.16 -15.79 2.09
CA LEU A 172 0.83 -14.37 1.98
C LEU A 172 -0.67 -14.11 2.26
N ALA A 173 -1.55 -15.03 1.84
CA ALA A 173 -2.99 -14.87 2.06
C ALA A 173 -3.35 -15.02 3.54
N ALA A 174 -2.78 -16.04 4.21
CA ALA A 174 -2.93 -16.21 5.65
C ALA A 174 -2.33 -15.01 6.41
N PHE A 175 -1.19 -14.51 5.95
CA PHE A 175 -0.54 -13.33 6.52
C PHE A 175 -1.44 -12.08 6.41
N ALA A 176 -1.98 -11.77 5.23
CA ALA A 176 -2.87 -10.63 5.02
C ALA A 176 -4.16 -10.73 5.86
N LYS A 177 -4.71 -11.94 6.03
CA LYS A 177 -5.91 -12.17 6.84
C LYS A 177 -5.70 -11.91 8.33
N LYS A 178 -4.53 -12.28 8.88
CA LYS A 178 -4.24 -12.12 10.32
C LYS A 178 -3.79 -10.72 10.72
N THR A 179 -3.34 -9.91 9.75
CA THR A 179 -2.73 -8.60 9.99
C THR A 179 -3.75 -7.50 9.70
N PHE A 180 -3.94 -6.56 10.61
CA PHE A 180 -4.85 -5.43 10.47
C PHE A 180 -4.05 -4.18 10.11
N GLY A 181 -4.33 -3.58 8.94
CA GLY A 181 -3.62 -2.40 8.43
C GLY A 181 -2.11 -2.63 8.29
N MET A 182 -1.69 -3.89 8.03
CA MET A 182 -0.28 -4.29 7.95
C MET A 182 0.56 -3.98 9.22
N TYR A 183 -0.10 -3.78 10.36
CA TYR A 183 0.61 -3.64 11.64
C TYR A 183 1.01 -5.01 12.19
N GLY A 184 2.30 -5.15 12.48
CA GLY A 184 2.82 -6.33 13.15
C GLY A 184 2.39 -6.41 14.61
N GLY A 185 2.34 -7.63 15.14
CA GLY A 185 2.02 -7.91 16.53
C GLY A 185 2.46 -9.32 16.89
N VAL A 186 2.14 -9.75 18.11
CA VAL A 186 2.33 -11.15 18.51
C VAL A 186 1.17 -11.96 17.95
N ASP A 187 1.49 -13.02 17.20
CA ASP A 187 0.47 -13.90 16.65
C ASP A 187 -0.21 -14.69 17.77
N ALA A 188 -1.53 -14.68 17.79
CA ALA A 188 -2.32 -15.43 18.74
C ALA A 188 -3.59 -16.01 18.09
N GLU A 189 -3.96 -17.21 18.50
CA GLU A 189 -5.27 -17.79 18.19
C GLU A 189 -6.30 -17.21 19.16
N VAL A 190 -7.17 -16.33 18.66
CA VAL A 190 -8.17 -15.61 19.46
C VAL A 190 -9.54 -16.23 19.26
N THR A 191 -10.23 -16.52 20.37
CA THR A 191 -11.63 -16.94 20.36
C THR A 191 -12.52 -15.71 20.50
N LEU A 192 -13.40 -15.51 19.53
CA LEU A 192 -14.39 -14.46 19.51
C LEU A 192 -15.80 -15.06 19.69
N GLU A 193 -16.64 -14.37 20.45
CA GLU A 193 -18.08 -14.60 20.51
C GLU A 193 -18.75 -13.44 19.78
N CYS A 194 -19.56 -13.75 18.78
CA CYS A 194 -20.14 -12.77 17.88
C CYS A 194 -21.66 -12.99 17.77
N LYS A 195 -22.43 -11.91 17.62
CA LYS A 195 -23.83 -12.01 17.21
C LYS A 195 -23.95 -12.61 15.82
N ASN A 196 -25.02 -13.36 15.55
CA ASN A 196 -25.23 -14.04 14.26
C ASN A 196 -25.24 -13.09 13.06
N GLU A 197 -25.67 -11.84 13.23
CA GLU A 197 -25.62 -10.78 12.21
C GLU A 197 -24.21 -10.45 11.72
N LEU A 198 -23.17 -10.78 12.51
CA LEU A 198 -21.77 -10.54 12.17
C LEU A 198 -21.12 -11.70 11.38
N ALA A 199 -21.88 -12.73 11.02
CA ALA A 199 -21.34 -13.88 10.29
C ALA A 199 -20.65 -13.46 8.97
N GLY A 200 -21.27 -12.55 8.21
CA GLY A 200 -20.67 -11.99 6.99
C GLY A 200 -19.34 -11.28 7.25
N VAL A 201 -19.28 -10.44 8.30
CA VAL A 201 -18.07 -9.70 8.68
C VAL A 201 -16.89 -10.65 8.98
N ILE A 202 -17.18 -11.76 9.67
CA ILE A 202 -16.16 -12.77 9.98
C ILE A 202 -15.71 -13.53 8.72
N ILE A 203 -16.63 -13.91 7.86
CA ILE A 203 -16.35 -14.62 6.61
C ILE A 203 -15.56 -13.71 5.66
N ASP A 204 -15.95 -12.47 5.49
CA ASP A 204 -15.27 -11.50 4.63
C ASP A 204 -13.83 -11.26 5.08
N ARG A 205 -13.61 -11.19 6.39
CA ARG A 205 -12.27 -10.94 6.95
C ARG A 205 -11.37 -12.17 6.94
N PHE A 206 -11.88 -13.33 7.36
CA PHE A 206 -11.07 -14.51 7.61
C PHE A 206 -11.23 -15.61 6.56
N GLY A 207 -12.23 -15.51 5.70
CA GLY A 207 -12.53 -16.45 4.63
C GLY A 207 -13.62 -17.47 4.99
N HIS A 208 -14.14 -18.16 3.97
CA HIS A 208 -15.23 -19.11 4.12
C HIS A 208 -14.88 -20.34 4.99
N ASP A 209 -13.60 -20.67 5.10
CA ASP A 209 -13.13 -21.84 5.86
C ASP A 209 -12.98 -21.53 7.36
N VAL A 210 -13.35 -20.34 7.81
CA VAL A 210 -13.28 -19.94 9.20
C VAL A 210 -14.23 -20.81 10.06
N TRP A 211 -13.69 -21.35 11.15
CA TRP A 211 -14.45 -22.18 12.06
C TRP A 211 -15.52 -21.36 12.82
N MET A 212 -16.77 -21.75 12.73
CA MET A 212 -17.90 -21.08 13.38
C MET A 212 -18.82 -22.11 14.05
N ILE A 213 -19.09 -21.93 15.34
CA ILE A 213 -20.02 -22.80 16.10
C ILE A 213 -21.13 -21.97 16.72
N PRO A 214 -22.40 -22.29 16.43
CA PRO A 214 -23.55 -21.64 17.06
C PRO A 214 -23.49 -21.74 18.58
N GLN A 215 -23.88 -20.66 19.26
CA GLN A 215 -24.01 -20.55 20.70
C GLN A 215 -25.40 -20.02 21.06
N GLY A 216 -26.34 -20.93 21.31
CA GLY A 216 -27.75 -20.55 21.44
C GLY A 216 -28.35 -20.05 20.12
N GLU A 217 -29.36 -19.18 20.23
CA GLU A 217 -30.12 -18.67 19.06
C GLU A 217 -29.51 -17.41 18.43
N ASP A 218 -28.77 -16.60 19.22
CA ASP A 218 -28.35 -15.25 18.82
C ASP A 218 -26.86 -15.08 18.55
N TYR A 219 -26.02 -16.05 18.97
CA TYR A 219 -24.57 -15.93 18.93
C TYR A 219 -23.91 -17.14 18.28
N PHE A 220 -22.67 -16.92 17.83
CA PHE A 220 -21.73 -17.97 17.44
C PHE A 220 -20.35 -17.69 18.04
N LYS A 221 -19.53 -18.73 18.17
CA LYS A 221 -18.11 -18.62 18.48
C LYS A 221 -17.29 -18.93 17.26
N THR A 222 -16.19 -18.19 17.12
CA THR A 222 -15.19 -18.44 16.09
C THR A 222 -13.80 -18.38 16.70
N ARG A 223 -12.85 -19.03 16.03
CA ARG A 223 -11.45 -19.05 16.43
C ARG A 223 -10.62 -18.59 15.23
N VAL A 224 -9.85 -17.53 15.42
CA VAL A 224 -9.10 -16.86 14.35
C VAL A 224 -7.67 -16.61 14.78
N LEU A 225 -6.73 -16.82 13.85
CA LEU A 225 -5.34 -16.42 14.03
C LEU A 225 -5.20 -14.94 13.67
N VAL A 226 -4.69 -14.12 14.59
CA VAL A 226 -4.48 -12.70 14.41
C VAL A 226 -3.13 -12.25 14.94
N SER A 227 -2.56 -11.21 14.33
CA SER A 227 -1.46 -10.45 14.93
C SER A 227 -2.07 -9.43 15.90
N VAL A 228 -1.93 -9.70 17.19
CA VAL A 228 -2.50 -8.84 18.25
C VAL A 228 -1.80 -7.48 18.20
N SER A 229 -2.59 -6.45 17.95
CA SER A 229 -2.11 -5.08 17.73
C SER A 229 -3.19 -4.06 18.08
N PRO A 230 -2.85 -2.78 18.28
CA PRO A 230 -3.85 -1.73 18.45
C PRO A 230 -4.89 -1.67 17.33
N GLN A 231 -4.51 -2.01 16.09
CA GLN A 231 -5.42 -2.04 14.94
C GLN A 231 -6.43 -3.19 15.04
N PHE A 232 -6.00 -4.37 15.49
CA PHE A 232 -6.91 -5.46 15.78
C PHE A 232 -7.89 -5.07 16.90
N PHE A 233 -7.42 -4.46 17.97
CA PHE A 233 -8.27 -3.97 19.05
C PHE A 233 -9.23 -2.87 18.59
N GLY A 234 -8.75 -1.93 17.75
CA GLY A 234 -9.57 -0.91 17.11
C GLY A 234 -10.69 -1.50 16.24
N TRP A 235 -10.38 -2.55 15.47
CA TRP A 235 -11.37 -3.27 14.67
C TRP A 235 -12.44 -3.94 15.55
N VAL A 236 -12.06 -4.64 16.61
CA VAL A 236 -12.99 -5.24 17.57
C VAL A 236 -13.87 -4.16 18.23
N THR A 237 -13.25 -3.04 18.65
CA THR A 237 -13.96 -1.91 19.28
C THR A 237 -14.95 -1.27 18.30
N GLY A 238 -14.60 -1.15 17.02
CA GLY A 238 -15.47 -0.57 15.98
C GLY A 238 -16.73 -1.39 15.70
N ILE A 239 -16.70 -2.70 15.96
CA ILE A 239 -17.88 -3.56 15.88
C ILE A 239 -18.79 -3.37 17.11
N GLY A 240 -18.24 -2.90 18.22
CA GLY A 240 -18.99 -2.61 19.43
C GLY A 240 -19.44 -3.86 20.20
N SER A 241 -20.62 -3.79 20.83
CA SER A 241 -21.14 -4.84 21.72
C SER A 241 -21.54 -6.14 21.03
N GLY A 242 -21.51 -6.17 19.69
CA GLY A 242 -21.82 -7.37 18.91
C GLY A 242 -20.70 -8.42 18.90
N MET A 243 -19.48 -8.07 19.32
CA MET A 243 -18.32 -8.95 19.35
C MET A 243 -17.61 -8.88 20.71
N LYS A 244 -17.11 -10.03 21.16
CA LYS A 244 -16.39 -10.14 22.43
C LYS A 244 -15.21 -11.09 22.32
N ILE A 245 -14.04 -10.68 22.82
CA ILE A 245 -12.88 -11.55 22.95
C ILE A 245 -13.09 -12.48 24.16
N MET A 246 -13.18 -13.78 23.90
CA MET A 246 -13.38 -14.82 24.92
C MET A 246 -12.07 -15.40 25.45
N GLY A 247 -11.01 -15.34 24.65
CA GLY A 247 -9.68 -15.86 24.98
C GLY A 247 -8.67 -15.59 23.86
N PRO A 248 -7.39 -15.79 24.16
CA PRO A 248 -6.81 -16.20 25.45
C PRO A 248 -6.81 -15.05 26.48
N ASP A 249 -6.57 -15.39 27.74
CA ASP A 249 -6.71 -14.42 28.86
C ASP A 249 -5.72 -13.26 28.79
N ASN A 250 -4.51 -13.47 28.30
CA ASN A 250 -3.55 -12.38 28.05
C ASN A 250 -4.09 -11.36 27.04
N VAL A 251 -4.67 -11.82 25.90
CA VAL A 251 -5.24 -10.93 24.88
C VAL A 251 -6.46 -10.18 25.45
N LYS A 252 -7.28 -10.83 26.29
CA LYS A 252 -8.38 -10.14 26.99
C LYS A 252 -7.88 -9.06 27.93
N ALA A 253 -6.78 -9.31 28.64
CA ALA A 253 -6.19 -8.34 29.55
C ALA A 253 -5.62 -7.14 28.77
N GLU A 254 -4.89 -7.40 27.68
CA GLU A 254 -4.35 -6.38 26.80
C GLU A 254 -5.47 -5.53 26.18
N TYR A 255 -6.57 -6.14 25.73
CA TYR A 255 -7.72 -5.42 25.19
C TYR A 255 -8.39 -4.54 26.22
N LYS A 256 -8.54 -5.01 27.46
CA LYS A 256 -9.08 -4.18 28.55
C LYS A 256 -8.18 -2.98 28.85
N ALA A 257 -6.85 -3.19 28.88
CA ALA A 257 -5.90 -2.09 29.08
C ALA A 257 -5.99 -1.08 27.94
N TYR A 258 -6.05 -1.55 26.69
CA TYR A 258 -6.26 -0.69 25.52
C TYR A 258 -7.54 0.17 25.65
N LEU A 259 -8.68 -0.43 26.05
CA LEU A 259 -9.92 0.30 26.22
C LEU A 259 -9.86 1.33 27.36
N GLN A 260 -9.16 1.01 28.45
CA GLN A 260 -8.94 1.94 29.55
C GLN A 260 -8.10 3.14 29.15
N ASP A 261 -6.98 2.89 28.46
CA ASP A 261 -6.10 3.94 27.93
C ASP A 261 -6.87 4.89 26.97
N VAL A 262 -7.71 4.32 26.10
CA VAL A 262 -8.59 5.14 25.25
C VAL A 262 -9.57 5.96 26.07
N LEU A 263 -10.21 5.38 27.09
CA LEU A 263 -11.20 6.06 27.92
C LEU A 263 -10.60 7.20 28.73
N GLU A 264 -9.34 7.07 29.17
CA GLU A 264 -8.62 8.09 29.95
C GLU A 264 -8.36 9.38 29.15
N ASN A 265 -8.51 9.35 27.81
CA ASN A 265 -8.39 10.55 26.97
C ASN A 265 -9.68 11.39 26.88
N TYR A 266 -10.77 10.92 27.49
CA TYR A 266 -12.09 11.57 27.50
C TYR A 266 -12.61 11.82 28.92
#